data_ae5271d74baad919eeae76810505a4a2
#
_entry.id   ae5271d74baad919eeae76810505a4a2
#
_cell.length_a   1.000
_cell.length_b   1.000
_cell.length_c   1.000
_cell.angle_alpha   90.00
_cell.angle_beta   90.00
_cell.angle_gamma   90.00
#
_symmetry.space_group_name_H-M   'P 1'
#
loop_
_entity.id
_entity.type
_entity.pdbx_description
1 polymer ?
#
loop_
_entity_poly.entity_id
_entity_poly.type
_entity_poly.pdbx_seq_one_letter_code
_entity_poly.pdbx_strand_id
1 'polypeptide(L)'
;MLSKKNFYINGKWVIPHQEKELHVINPSTEESCAIISLGSSEDINSAVSAAKKAFESWAFTSKEERLKLLESLYSLYKKRWNEMAEAISLEMGAPIDFSTQLQAGTGASHIKSYLKVLKDYKFEKILGDHAPNNKILYEPKGV
;
A
#
# COMPACT_ATOMS: atom_id res chain seq x y z
N MET A 1 -13.90 -2.10 21.21
CA MET A 1 -14.09 -1.52 19.86
C MET A 1 -12.86 -0.68 19.52
N LEU A 2 -12.25 -0.91 18.36
CA LEU A 2 -11.07 -0.16 17.89
C LEU A 2 -11.51 1.22 17.35
N SER A 3 -10.69 2.26 17.56
CA SER A 3 -10.91 3.60 17.01
C SER A 3 -9.74 4.00 16.13
N LYS A 4 -9.97 4.12 14.82
CA LYS A 4 -8.97 4.43 13.80
C LYS A 4 -9.45 5.59 12.92
N LYS A 5 -9.62 6.77 13.53
CA LYS A 5 -10.25 7.92 12.89
C LYS A 5 -9.29 8.83 12.12
N ASN A 6 -7.98 8.73 12.35
CA ASN A 6 -7.00 9.60 11.71
C ASN A 6 -6.54 9.04 10.36
N PHE A 7 -6.25 9.93 9.41
CA PHE A 7 -5.60 9.60 8.15
C PHE A 7 -4.09 9.75 8.25
N TYR A 8 -3.36 8.93 7.51
CA TYR A 8 -1.91 9.07 7.41
C TYR A 8 -1.57 9.84 6.13
N ILE A 9 -1.27 11.13 6.26
CA ILE A 9 -0.99 12.04 5.14
C ILE A 9 0.34 12.74 5.39
N ASN A 10 1.20 12.78 4.38
CA ASN A 10 2.50 13.46 4.43
C ASN A 10 3.37 13.02 5.63
N GLY A 11 3.41 11.72 5.92
CA GLY A 11 4.21 11.16 7.01
C GLY A 11 3.65 11.39 8.43
N LYS A 12 2.41 11.86 8.56
CA LYS A 12 1.79 12.17 9.85
C LYS A 12 0.35 11.63 9.93
N TRP A 13 -0.06 11.29 11.15
CA TRP A 13 -1.46 11.04 11.46
C TRP A 13 -2.18 12.38 11.64
N VAL A 14 -3.19 12.63 10.83
CA VAL A 14 -3.98 13.88 10.81
C VAL A 14 -5.45 13.59 11.12
N ILE A 15 -6.09 14.54 11.79
CA ILE A 15 -7.53 14.50 12.03
C ILE A 15 -8.24 14.81 10.70
N PRO A 16 -9.34 14.11 10.36
CA PRO A 16 -10.15 14.42 9.19
C PRO A 16 -10.63 15.88 9.19
N HIS A 17 -10.69 16.49 8.01
CA HIS A 17 -11.19 17.86 7.87
C HIS A 17 -12.66 17.99 8.26
N GLN A 18 -13.44 16.93 8.00
CA GLN A 18 -14.81 16.78 8.47
C GLN A 18 -14.95 15.46 9.21
N GLU A 19 -15.46 15.50 10.45
CA GLU A 19 -15.72 14.30 11.23
C GLU A 19 -16.98 13.58 10.70
N LYS A 20 -16.77 12.48 10.01
CA LYS A 20 -17.81 11.57 9.57
C LYS A 20 -17.40 10.15 9.84
N GLU A 21 -18.07 9.52 10.77
CA GLU A 21 -17.72 8.18 11.25
C GLU A 21 -18.42 7.08 10.45
N LEU A 22 -17.74 5.94 10.32
CA LEU A 22 -18.29 4.70 9.80
C LEU A 22 -17.97 3.58 10.78
N HIS A 23 -19.00 2.85 11.18
CA HIS A 23 -18.86 1.65 11.96
C HIS A 23 -18.48 0.47 11.06
N VAL A 24 -17.38 -0.19 11.39
CA VAL A 24 -16.97 -1.44 10.75
C VAL A 24 -17.65 -2.58 11.48
N ILE A 25 -18.43 -3.35 10.76
CA ILE A 25 -19.19 -4.47 11.31
C ILE A 25 -18.40 -5.76 11.14
N ASN A 26 -18.24 -6.51 12.20
CA ASN A 26 -17.74 -7.88 12.13
C ASN A 26 -18.89 -8.79 11.62
N PRO A 27 -18.77 -9.39 10.42
CA PRO A 27 -19.86 -10.18 9.85
C PRO A 27 -20.14 -11.50 10.59
N SER A 28 -19.22 -11.97 11.45
CA SER A 28 -19.44 -13.16 12.25
C SER A 28 -20.33 -12.91 13.47
N THR A 29 -20.31 -11.69 14.01
CA THR A 29 -21.09 -11.33 15.22
C THR A 29 -22.18 -10.33 14.92
N GLU A 30 -22.17 -9.72 13.73
CA GLU A 30 -23.05 -8.62 13.30
C GLU A 30 -22.94 -7.36 14.18
N GLU A 31 -21.88 -7.28 14.99
CA GLU A 31 -21.61 -6.17 15.89
C GLU A 31 -20.50 -5.25 15.35
N SER A 32 -20.52 -3.98 15.80
CA SER A 32 -19.45 -3.03 15.46
C SER A 32 -18.14 -3.40 16.16
N CYS A 33 -17.10 -3.69 15.39
CA CYS A 33 -15.76 -4.01 15.89
C CYS A 33 -14.80 -2.83 15.86
N ALA A 34 -15.03 -1.84 14.96
CA ALA A 34 -14.20 -0.66 14.85
C ALA A 34 -15.00 0.55 14.38
N ILE A 35 -14.40 1.76 14.58
CA ILE A 35 -14.87 3.02 14.01
C ILE A 35 -13.73 3.61 13.19
N ILE A 36 -14.02 3.99 11.95
CA ILE A 36 -13.12 4.72 11.05
C ILE A 36 -13.75 6.04 10.62
N SER A 37 -12.96 6.93 10.03
CA SER A 37 -13.47 8.16 9.42
C SER A 37 -13.66 7.98 7.93
N LEU A 38 -14.70 8.63 7.39
CA LEU A 38 -14.85 8.86 5.95
C LEU A 38 -14.14 10.16 5.58
N GLY A 39 -13.36 10.12 4.49
CA GLY A 39 -12.65 11.30 4.00
C GLY A 39 -13.57 12.27 3.26
N SER A 40 -13.28 13.55 3.39
CA SER A 40 -13.84 14.63 2.58
C SER A 40 -13.03 14.90 1.31
N SER A 41 -13.52 15.75 0.43
CA SER A 41 -12.75 16.23 -0.73
C SER A 41 -11.48 16.96 -0.32
N GLU A 42 -11.50 17.67 0.80
CA GLU A 42 -10.34 18.39 1.36
C GLU A 42 -9.26 17.43 1.83
N ASP A 43 -9.65 16.31 2.44
CA ASP A 43 -8.71 15.25 2.85
C ASP A 43 -8.04 14.60 1.63
N ILE A 44 -8.84 14.32 0.58
CA ILE A 44 -8.33 13.77 -0.68
C ILE A 44 -7.37 14.76 -1.35
N ASN A 45 -7.75 16.04 -1.44
CA ASN A 45 -6.90 17.08 -2.04
C ASN A 45 -5.58 17.23 -1.27
N SER A 46 -5.62 17.17 0.06
CA SER A 46 -4.43 17.21 0.91
C SER A 46 -3.52 16.01 0.66
N ALA A 47 -4.09 14.80 0.57
CA ALA A 47 -3.34 13.58 0.28
C ALA A 47 -2.70 13.61 -1.12
N VAL A 48 -3.46 14.02 -2.14
CA VAL A 48 -2.96 14.17 -3.52
C VAL A 48 -1.87 15.23 -3.61
N SER A 49 -2.03 16.38 -2.96
CA SER A 49 -1.02 17.43 -2.93
C SER A 49 0.28 16.95 -2.27
N ALA A 50 0.18 16.21 -1.17
CA ALA A 50 1.34 15.60 -0.51
C ALA A 50 2.04 14.58 -1.40
N ALA A 51 1.28 13.73 -2.11
CA ALA A 51 1.82 12.75 -3.03
C ALA A 51 2.51 13.41 -4.24
N LYS A 52 1.92 14.46 -4.83
CA LYS A 52 2.54 15.24 -5.91
C LYS A 52 3.87 15.85 -5.48
N LYS A 53 3.92 16.45 -4.29
CA LYS A 53 5.15 17.01 -3.74
C LYS A 53 6.21 15.94 -3.50
N ALA A 54 5.83 14.79 -2.96
CA ALA A 54 6.75 13.67 -2.75
C ALA A 54 7.28 13.11 -4.07
N PHE A 55 6.49 13.13 -5.13
CA PHE A 55 6.86 12.66 -6.46
C PHE A 55 8.07 13.42 -7.04
N GLU A 56 8.25 14.70 -6.73
CA GLU A 56 9.39 15.53 -7.21
C GLU A 56 10.75 14.88 -6.90
N SER A 57 10.88 14.17 -5.81
CA SER A 57 12.09 13.42 -5.44
C SER A 57 11.96 11.92 -5.68
N TRP A 58 10.79 11.35 -5.38
CA TRP A 58 10.55 9.91 -5.50
C TRP A 58 10.69 9.40 -6.94
N ALA A 59 10.36 10.21 -7.94
CA ALA A 59 10.49 9.86 -9.36
C ALA A 59 11.92 9.47 -9.74
N PHE A 60 12.92 10.04 -9.07
CA PHE A 60 14.34 9.84 -9.35
C PHE A 60 15.02 8.80 -8.45
N THR A 61 14.26 8.10 -7.59
CA THR A 61 14.83 7.01 -6.80
C THR A 61 15.30 5.87 -7.71
N SER A 62 16.44 5.31 -7.37
CA SER A 62 17.02 4.18 -8.10
C SER A 62 16.19 2.91 -7.94
N LYS A 63 16.38 1.95 -8.83
CA LYS A 63 15.79 0.61 -8.71
C LYS A 63 16.23 -0.07 -7.42
N GLU A 64 17.48 0.09 -7.04
CA GLU A 64 18.09 -0.47 -5.83
C GLU A 64 17.46 0.10 -4.56
N GLU A 65 17.18 1.39 -4.50
CA GLU A 65 16.47 2.02 -3.38
C GLU A 65 15.04 1.47 -3.23
N ARG A 66 14.32 1.34 -4.35
CA ARG A 66 12.97 0.77 -4.37
C ARG A 66 12.95 -0.69 -3.96
N LEU A 67 13.94 -1.49 -4.40
CA LEU A 67 14.10 -2.88 -3.97
C LEU A 67 14.34 -2.99 -2.47
N LYS A 68 15.24 -2.20 -1.89
CA LYS A 68 15.51 -2.15 -0.44
C LYS A 68 14.25 -1.82 0.35
N LEU A 69 13.45 -0.87 -0.15
CA LEU A 69 12.19 -0.49 0.49
C LEU A 69 11.18 -1.64 0.50
N LEU A 70 11.01 -2.33 -0.64
CA LEU A 70 10.13 -3.49 -0.75
C LEU A 70 10.62 -4.68 0.09
N GLU A 71 11.93 -4.90 0.19
CA GLU A 71 12.52 -5.91 1.06
C GLU A 71 12.24 -5.62 2.54
N SER A 72 12.38 -4.35 2.94
CA SER A 72 12.03 -3.88 4.28
C SER A 72 10.54 -4.08 4.57
N LEU A 73 9.68 -3.71 3.63
CA LEU A 73 8.24 -3.93 3.73
C LEU A 73 7.91 -5.42 3.89
N TYR A 74 8.50 -6.29 3.08
CA TYR A 74 8.30 -7.73 3.17
C TYR A 74 8.73 -8.29 4.53
N SER A 75 9.89 -7.83 5.03
CA SER A 75 10.39 -8.24 6.34
C SER A 75 9.46 -7.81 7.48
N LEU A 76 8.97 -6.56 7.45
CA LEU A 76 8.02 -6.05 8.43
C LEU A 76 6.66 -6.77 8.34
N TYR A 77 6.18 -7.02 7.13
CA TYR A 77 4.94 -7.76 6.92
C TYR A 77 5.02 -9.16 7.55
N LYS A 78 6.13 -9.88 7.35
CA LYS A 78 6.33 -11.20 7.97
C LYS A 78 6.38 -11.14 9.50
N LYS A 79 7.00 -10.11 10.07
CA LYS A 79 7.03 -9.92 11.53
C LYS A 79 5.65 -9.67 12.12
N ARG A 80 4.77 -9.02 11.37
CA ARG A 80 3.41 -8.65 11.79
C ARG A 80 2.33 -9.55 11.17
N TRP A 81 2.72 -10.74 10.75
CA TRP A 81 1.84 -11.69 10.06
C TRP A 81 0.56 -11.99 10.83
N ASN A 82 0.69 -12.33 12.11
CA ASN A 82 -0.44 -12.67 12.96
C ASN A 82 -1.36 -11.46 13.19
N GLU A 83 -0.81 -10.26 13.40
CA GLU A 83 -1.59 -9.03 13.50
C GLU A 83 -2.44 -8.78 12.25
N MET A 84 -1.86 -9.05 11.06
CA MET A 84 -2.59 -8.93 9.79
C MET A 84 -3.70 -9.98 9.70
N ALA A 85 -3.43 -11.24 10.06
CA ALA A 85 -4.41 -12.32 10.04
C ALA A 85 -5.58 -12.06 11.01
N GLU A 86 -5.28 -11.56 12.21
CA GLU A 86 -6.28 -11.18 13.21
C GLU A 86 -7.17 -10.03 12.73
N ALA A 87 -6.55 -8.99 12.11
CA ALA A 87 -7.30 -7.87 11.54
C ALA A 87 -8.24 -8.32 10.40
N ILE A 88 -7.77 -9.18 9.51
CA ILE A 88 -8.57 -9.75 8.42
C ILE A 88 -9.72 -10.61 8.99
N SER A 89 -9.44 -11.47 9.95
CA SER A 89 -10.46 -12.30 10.59
C SER A 89 -11.56 -11.46 11.27
N LEU A 90 -11.14 -10.41 11.96
CA LEU A 90 -12.06 -9.49 12.65
C LEU A 90 -12.96 -8.72 11.68
N GLU A 91 -12.39 -8.22 10.58
CA GLU A 91 -13.09 -7.35 9.63
C GLU A 91 -13.92 -8.14 8.62
N MET A 92 -13.44 -9.30 8.17
CA MET A 92 -14.10 -10.12 7.17
C MET A 92 -14.92 -11.28 7.76
N GLY A 93 -14.79 -11.55 9.05
CA GLY A 93 -15.42 -12.70 9.68
C GLY A 93 -14.87 -14.07 9.25
N ALA A 94 -13.72 -14.08 8.56
CA ALA A 94 -13.11 -15.32 8.11
C ALA A 94 -12.51 -16.11 9.28
N PRO A 95 -12.52 -17.47 9.26
CA PRO A 95 -11.83 -18.28 10.25
C PRO A 95 -10.35 -17.89 10.37
N ILE A 96 -9.83 -17.80 11.59
CA ILE A 96 -8.47 -17.31 11.83
C ILE A 96 -7.40 -18.15 11.12
N ASP A 97 -7.58 -19.45 11.04
CA ASP A 97 -6.64 -20.33 10.32
C ASP A 97 -6.61 -20.00 8.82
N PHE A 98 -7.76 -19.75 8.20
CA PHE A 98 -7.87 -19.34 6.81
C PHE A 98 -7.24 -17.96 6.59
N SER A 99 -7.50 -17.01 7.48
CA SER A 99 -6.90 -15.67 7.42
C SER A 99 -5.38 -15.74 7.56
N THR A 100 -4.87 -16.61 8.45
CA THR A 100 -3.43 -16.77 8.68
C THR A 100 -2.73 -17.46 7.50
N GLN A 101 -3.29 -18.56 6.99
CA GLN A 101 -2.61 -19.40 6.00
C GLN A 101 -2.76 -18.83 4.58
N LEU A 102 -3.93 -18.32 4.22
CA LEU A 102 -4.23 -17.92 2.85
C LEU A 102 -4.28 -16.39 2.67
N GLN A 103 -5.11 -15.69 3.44
CA GLN A 103 -5.34 -14.27 3.18
C GLN A 103 -4.13 -13.40 3.51
N ALA A 104 -3.52 -13.56 4.68
CA ALA A 104 -2.27 -12.89 5.00
C ALA A 104 -1.13 -13.35 4.07
N GLY A 105 -1.14 -14.63 3.67
CA GLY A 105 -0.21 -15.20 2.70
C GLY A 105 -0.25 -14.54 1.33
N THR A 106 -1.42 -14.15 0.86
CA THR A 106 -1.60 -13.47 -0.42
C THR A 106 -0.86 -12.13 -0.45
N GLY A 107 -0.97 -11.31 0.60
CA GLY A 107 -0.25 -10.04 0.70
C GLY A 107 1.27 -10.22 0.61
N ALA A 108 1.82 -11.15 1.37
CA ALA A 108 3.25 -11.47 1.32
C ALA A 108 3.69 -12.00 -0.05
N SER A 109 2.87 -12.82 -0.69
CA SER A 109 3.13 -13.35 -2.03
C SER A 109 3.19 -12.25 -3.08
N HIS A 110 2.29 -11.27 -3.02
CA HIS A 110 2.30 -10.11 -3.91
C HIS A 110 3.57 -9.28 -3.74
N ILE A 111 3.96 -8.93 -2.50
CA ILE A 111 5.21 -8.19 -2.26
C ILE A 111 6.41 -8.94 -2.83
N LYS A 112 6.49 -10.25 -2.60
CA LYS A 112 7.56 -11.11 -3.13
C LYS A 112 7.58 -11.14 -4.66
N SER A 113 6.41 -11.18 -5.30
CA SER A 113 6.27 -11.14 -6.75
C SER A 113 6.76 -9.80 -7.33
N TYR A 114 6.41 -8.68 -6.69
CA TYR A 114 6.89 -7.36 -7.10
C TYR A 114 8.41 -7.23 -6.94
N LEU A 115 8.99 -7.75 -5.87
CA LEU A 115 10.45 -7.81 -5.71
C LEU A 115 11.12 -8.54 -6.86
N LYS A 116 10.59 -9.71 -7.25
CA LYS A 116 11.10 -10.48 -8.39
C LYS A 116 10.98 -9.70 -9.69
N VAL A 117 9.81 -9.15 -9.97
CA VAL A 117 9.57 -8.39 -11.20
C VAL A 117 10.47 -7.16 -11.27
N LEU A 118 10.56 -6.38 -10.19
CA LEU A 118 11.38 -5.16 -10.17
C LEU A 118 12.86 -5.47 -10.35
N LYS A 119 13.37 -6.56 -9.78
CA LYS A 119 14.77 -6.98 -9.92
C LYS A 119 15.17 -7.14 -11.39
N ASP A 120 14.30 -7.76 -12.19
CA ASP A 120 14.56 -8.07 -13.59
C ASP A 120 14.06 -6.98 -14.55
N TYR A 121 13.27 -6.02 -14.05
CA TYR A 121 12.65 -4.99 -14.89
C TYR A 121 13.70 -4.03 -15.47
N LYS A 122 13.60 -3.81 -16.78
CA LYS A 122 14.45 -2.87 -17.52
C LYS A 122 13.66 -1.60 -17.80
N PHE A 123 14.04 -0.50 -17.14
CA PHE A 123 13.45 0.82 -17.40
C PHE A 123 13.91 1.44 -18.72
N GLU A 124 14.89 0.82 -19.36
CA GLU A 124 15.45 1.24 -20.64
C GLU A 124 15.61 0.02 -21.55
N LYS A 125 15.27 0.16 -22.80
CA LYS A 125 15.56 -0.85 -23.84
C LYS A 125 15.83 -0.18 -25.19
N ILE A 126 16.59 -0.85 -26.07
CA ILE A 126 16.80 -0.43 -27.45
C ILE A 126 15.47 -0.48 -28.20
N LEU A 127 15.21 0.49 -29.08
CA LEU A 127 13.96 0.59 -29.84
C LEU A 127 13.79 -0.61 -30.80
N GLY A 128 14.87 -1.09 -31.39
CA GLY A 128 14.92 -2.26 -32.25
C GLY A 128 16.17 -2.25 -33.13
N ASP A 129 16.42 -3.33 -33.87
CA ASP A 129 17.62 -3.50 -34.69
C ASP A 129 17.73 -2.46 -35.80
N HIS A 130 16.59 -1.92 -36.27
CA HIS A 130 16.53 -0.84 -37.27
C HIS A 130 16.96 0.54 -36.71
N ALA A 131 17.04 0.68 -35.39
CA ALA A 131 17.40 1.92 -34.72
C ALA A 131 18.23 1.66 -33.45
N PRO A 132 19.42 1.08 -33.56
CA PRO A 132 20.22 0.58 -32.41
C PRO A 132 20.68 1.69 -31.45
N ASN A 133 20.71 2.93 -31.91
CA ASN A 133 21.07 4.09 -31.08
C ASN A 133 19.89 4.75 -30.39
N ASN A 134 18.66 4.30 -30.69
CA ASN A 134 17.45 4.87 -30.11
C ASN A 134 16.95 3.96 -28.97
N LYS A 135 16.48 4.60 -27.88
CA LYS A 135 16.04 3.93 -26.68
C LYS A 135 14.59 4.24 -26.37
N ILE A 136 13.91 3.26 -25.80
CA ILE A 136 12.62 3.43 -25.13
C ILE A 136 12.91 3.57 -23.65
N LEU A 137 12.45 4.66 -23.02
CA LEU A 137 12.54 4.91 -21.60
C LEU A 137 11.17 4.73 -20.95
N TYR A 138 11.13 4.00 -19.85
CA TYR A 138 9.94 3.86 -19.01
C TYR A 138 10.10 4.76 -17.80
N GLU A 139 9.44 5.90 -17.82
CA GLU A 139 9.53 6.92 -16.78
C GLU A 139 8.23 6.99 -15.95
N PRO A 140 8.33 7.24 -14.64
CA PRO A 140 7.16 7.48 -13.81
C PRO A 140 6.48 8.79 -14.24
N LYS A 141 5.14 8.78 -14.27
CA LYS A 141 4.33 9.97 -14.67
C LYS A 141 3.65 10.66 -13.50
N GLY A 142 3.71 10.05 -12.33
CA GLY A 142 3.23 10.65 -11.08
C GLY A 142 1.77 10.40 -10.74
N VAL A 143 1.31 11.24 -9.85
CA VAL A 143 -0.03 11.25 -9.25
C VAL A 143 -0.88 12.33 -9.89
#